data_ce8c61d5c4daaa93468ead3d1fd7e89f
#
_entry.id   ce8c61d5c4daaa93468ead3d1fd7e89f
#
_cell.length_a   1.000
_cell.length_b   1.000
_cell.length_c   1.000
_cell.angle_alpha   90.00
_cell.angle_beta   90.00
_cell.angle_gamma   90.00
#
_symmetry.space_group_name_H-M   'P 1'
#
loop_
_entity.id
_entity.type
_entity.pdbx_description
1 polymer ?
#
loop_
_entity_poly.entity_id
_entity_poly.type
_entity_poly.pdbx_seq_one_letter_code
_entity_poly.pdbx_strand_id
1 'polypeptide(L)'
;MYPIFLLVSSCFLFSVLAALIKFGSQFIHPIEQAFFRNLISILLLIPFVIQTKKIINKSSNIKLLVLRGIFGGITMILLFWSYSLIPLSQAMAVSFSTPLFIYLGAILFFKEKTSRLNNFIILLGFILTIIIIRPDLEIKFGVILALIAAITHAIAGLLVKKISRNESVITLMFSMVLLMTPIAGIPTMMVWSTPNIYQLYLLIIISVIATLGNFCWTKALSITKLTNLMSFDFSKLLFTTILGFIFFDEKIDLITIICGSGLILCSNIKFISVRRNEKNKTILPDN
;
A
#
# COMPACT_ATOMS: atom_id res chain seq x y z
N MET A 1 -12.44 15.59 -0.82
CA MET A 1 -12.96 14.42 -1.58
C MET A 1 -11.91 13.78 -2.48
N TYR A 2 -11.21 14.55 -3.33
CA TYR A 2 -10.19 14.02 -4.27
C TYR A 2 -9.11 13.11 -3.64
N PRO A 3 -8.48 13.43 -2.47
CA PRO A 3 -7.48 12.54 -1.85
C PRO A 3 -8.04 11.18 -1.41
N ILE A 4 -9.29 11.16 -0.93
CA ILE A 4 -9.97 9.93 -0.51
C ILE A 4 -10.24 9.03 -1.72
N PHE A 5 -10.73 9.62 -2.82
CA PHE A 5 -10.92 8.89 -4.07
C PHE A 5 -9.61 8.26 -4.56
N LEU A 6 -8.51 9.00 -4.57
CA LEU A 6 -7.19 8.47 -4.92
C LEU A 6 -6.77 7.30 -4.02
N LEU A 7 -6.97 7.41 -2.70
CA LEU A 7 -6.60 6.34 -1.78
C LEU A 7 -7.46 5.09 -2.02
N VAL A 8 -8.78 5.23 -2.15
CA VAL A 8 -9.67 4.08 -2.40
C VAL A 8 -9.36 3.43 -3.75
N SER A 9 -9.06 4.22 -4.79
CA SER A 9 -8.58 3.69 -6.08
C SER A 9 -7.27 2.94 -5.93
N SER A 10 -6.33 3.44 -5.13
CA SER A 10 -5.09 2.72 -4.85
C SER A 10 -5.33 1.42 -4.11
N CYS A 11 -6.27 1.39 -3.16
CA CYS A 11 -6.66 0.17 -2.44
C CYS A 11 -7.20 -0.91 -3.39
N PHE A 12 -8.06 -0.52 -4.33
CA PHE A 12 -8.56 -1.42 -5.36
C PHE A 12 -7.41 -1.96 -6.23
N LEU A 13 -6.57 -1.07 -6.76
CA LEU A 13 -5.43 -1.44 -7.61
C LEU A 13 -4.43 -2.36 -6.88
N PHE A 14 -4.15 -2.10 -5.61
CA PHE A 14 -3.28 -2.96 -4.82
C PHE A 14 -3.91 -4.31 -4.49
N SER A 15 -5.23 -4.39 -4.35
CA SER A 15 -5.93 -5.66 -4.18
C SER A 15 -5.85 -6.51 -5.46
N VAL A 16 -6.07 -5.88 -6.63
CA VAL A 16 -5.88 -6.54 -7.94
C VAL A 16 -4.42 -6.97 -8.12
N LEU A 17 -3.46 -6.11 -7.78
CA LEU A 17 -2.04 -6.41 -7.82
C LEU A 17 -1.70 -7.64 -6.97
N ALA A 18 -2.21 -7.71 -5.74
CA ALA A 18 -1.96 -8.83 -4.84
C ALA A 18 -2.53 -10.16 -5.38
N ALA A 19 -3.72 -10.11 -6.00
CA ALA A 19 -4.31 -11.27 -6.67
C ALA A 19 -3.44 -11.73 -7.86
N LEU A 20 -2.97 -10.80 -8.69
CA LEU A 20 -2.09 -11.12 -9.82
C LEU A 20 -0.74 -11.70 -9.38
N ILE A 21 -0.15 -11.17 -8.30
CA ILE A 21 1.10 -11.70 -7.73
C ILE A 21 0.88 -13.12 -7.22
N LYS A 22 -0.22 -13.37 -6.49
CA LYS A 22 -0.56 -14.70 -5.99
C LYS A 22 -0.76 -15.68 -7.16
N PHE A 23 -1.50 -15.29 -8.18
CA PHE A 23 -1.66 -16.09 -9.40
C PHE A 23 -0.31 -16.35 -10.08
N GLY A 24 0.49 -15.31 -10.28
CA GLY A 24 1.82 -15.39 -10.91
C GLY A 24 2.81 -16.24 -10.10
N SER A 25 2.63 -16.36 -8.77
CA SER A 25 3.52 -17.15 -7.92
C SER A 25 3.47 -18.66 -8.19
N GLN A 26 2.49 -19.12 -8.96
CA GLN A 26 2.42 -20.51 -9.45
C GLN A 26 3.44 -20.78 -10.55
N PHE A 27 3.95 -19.75 -11.25
CA PHE A 27 4.79 -19.87 -12.43
C PHE A 27 6.12 -19.13 -12.29
N ILE A 28 6.16 -18.06 -11.51
CA ILE A 28 7.32 -17.17 -11.35
C ILE A 28 7.53 -16.94 -9.85
N HIS A 29 8.78 -17.09 -9.41
CA HIS A 29 9.09 -16.85 -8.00
C HIS A 29 8.70 -15.41 -7.57
N PRO A 30 8.09 -15.21 -6.39
CA PRO A 30 7.61 -13.88 -5.95
C PRO A 30 8.70 -12.79 -5.93
N ILE A 31 9.91 -13.15 -5.60
CA ILE A 31 11.06 -12.22 -5.60
C ILE A 31 11.39 -11.78 -7.02
N GLU A 32 11.32 -12.69 -7.99
CA GLU A 32 11.52 -12.39 -9.40
C GLU A 32 10.40 -11.50 -9.96
N GLN A 33 9.15 -11.76 -9.59
CA GLN A 33 8.03 -10.86 -9.92
C GLN A 33 8.28 -9.44 -9.38
N ALA A 34 8.83 -9.31 -8.15
CA ALA A 34 9.16 -8.02 -7.56
C ALA A 34 10.25 -7.29 -8.35
N PHE A 35 11.27 -7.99 -8.84
CA PHE A 35 12.32 -7.42 -9.68
C PHE A 35 11.78 -6.91 -11.01
N PHE A 36 11.11 -7.76 -11.79
CA PHE A 36 10.55 -7.37 -13.10
C PHE A 36 9.53 -6.26 -12.98
N ARG A 37 8.67 -6.29 -11.94
CA ARG A 37 7.72 -5.23 -11.66
C ARG A 37 8.43 -3.87 -11.51
N ASN A 38 9.56 -3.80 -10.80
CA ASN A 38 10.30 -2.55 -10.67
C ASN A 38 10.99 -2.15 -11.97
N LEU A 39 11.65 -3.10 -12.65
CA LEU A 39 12.36 -2.85 -13.90
C LEU A 39 11.41 -2.26 -14.97
N ILE A 40 10.23 -2.87 -15.14
CA ILE A 40 9.23 -2.39 -16.09
C ILE A 40 8.65 -1.05 -15.61
N SER A 41 8.43 -0.86 -14.30
CA SER A 41 7.97 0.43 -13.77
C SER A 41 8.95 1.57 -14.01
N ILE A 42 10.27 1.31 -14.01
CA ILE A 42 11.29 2.31 -14.42
C ILE A 42 11.00 2.77 -15.86
N LEU A 43 10.85 1.82 -16.78
CA LEU A 43 10.57 2.13 -18.20
C LEU A 43 9.29 2.95 -18.37
N LEU A 44 8.23 2.59 -17.63
CA LEU A 44 6.96 3.32 -17.64
C LEU A 44 7.08 4.76 -17.10
N LEU A 45 7.98 5.01 -16.17
CA LEU A 45 8.14 6.33 -15.53
C LEU A 45 9.15 7.24 -16.24
N ILE A 46 10.06 6.71 -17.06
CA ILE A 46 11.07 7.49 -17.79
C ILE A 46 10.46 8.69 -18.56
N PRO A 47 9.39 8.54 -19.37
CA PRO A 47 8.82 9.67 -20.12
C PRO A 47 8.38 10.83 -19.21
N PHE A 48 7.81 10.50 -18.05
CA PHE A 48 7.32 11.50 -17.09
C PHE A 48 8.48 12.18 -16.35
N VAL A 49 9.57 11.46 -16.07
CA VAL A 49 10.77 12.03 -15.42
C VAL A 49 11.47 13.02 -16.34
N ILE A 50 11.61 12.68 -17.64
CA ILE A 50 12.21 13.58 -18.63
C ILE A 50 11.43 14.90 -18.71
N GLN A 51 10.08 14.84 -18.68
CA GLN A 51 9.23 16.02 -18.72
C GLN A 51 9.40 16.92 -17.49
N THR A 52 9.65 16.35 -16.30
CA THR A 52 9.77 17.13 -15.06
C THR A 52 11.09 17.88 -14.91
N LYS A 53 12.09 17.63 -15.76
CA LYS A 53 13.45 18.24 -15.74
C LYS A 53 14.15 18.22 -14.37
N LYS A 54 13.58 17.57 -13.36
CA LYS A 54 14.16 17.41 -12.02
C LYS A 54 14.90 16.09 -11.93
N ILE A 55 16.23 16.17 -11.95
CA ILE A 55 17.10 15.02 -11.75
C ILE A 55 17.23 14.76 -10.24
N ILE A 56 17.13 13.48 -9.84
CA ILE A 56 17.21 13.02 -8.44
C ILE A 56 18.44 13.56 -7.71
N ASN A 57 19.57 13.66 -8.40
CA ASN A 57 20.84 14.16 -7.84
C ASN A 57 20.79 15.61 -7.32
N LYS A 58 19.80 16.41 -7.70
CA LYS A 58 19.61 17.77 -7.20
C LYS A 58 18.59 17.84 -6.03
N SER A 59 18.11 16.71 -5.55
CA SER A 59 17.21 16.68 -4.41
C SER A 59 17.97 16.96 -3.11
N SER A 60 17.48 17.92 -2.33
CA SER A 60 17.98 18.19 -0.96
C SER A 60 17.70 17.03 0.02
N ASN A 61 16.89 16.08 -0.38
CA ASN A 61 16.39 14.98 0.46
C ASN A 61 16.88 13.58 0.04
N ILE A 62 18.03 13.49 -0.65
CA ILE A 62 18.52 12.23 -1.22
C ILE A 62 18.61 11.10 -0.18
N LYS A 63 19.07 11.38 1.04
CA LYS A 63 19.14 10.40 2.13
C LYS A 63 17.77 9.82 2.48
N LEU A 64 16.73 10.66 2.52
CA LEU A 64 15.36 10.22 2.81
C LEU A 64 14.76 9.44 1.64
N LEU A 65 15.09 9.80 0.38
CA LEU A 65 14.71 9.06 -0.81
C LEU A 65 15.32 7.65 -0.81
N VAL A 66 16.61 7.55 -0.48
CA VAL A 66 17.30 6.24 -0.34
C VAL A 66 16.65 5.41 0.76
N LEU A 67 16.42 5.99 1.93
CA LEU A 67 15.77 5.30 3.05
C LEU A 67 14.37 4.80 2.66
N ARG A 68 13.57 5.62 1.96
CA ARG A 68 12.26 5.23 1.43
C ARG A 68 12.37 4.06 0.44
N GLY A 69 13.37 4.09 -0.44
CA GLY A 69 13.63 3.02 -1.40
C GLY A 69 13.97 1.70 -0.71
N ILE A 70 14.83 1.74 0.32
CA ILE A 70 15.21 0.56 1.11
C ILE A 70 13.98 -0.03 1.81
N PHE A 71 13.24 0.76 2.59
CA PHE A 71 12.05 0.26 3.29
C PHE A 71 10.96 -0.19 2.32
N GLY A 72 10.78 0.51 1.20
CA GLY A 72 9.86 0.10 0.14
C GLY A 72 10.25 -1.23 -0.51
N GLY A 73 11.55 -1.44 -0.78
CA GLY A 73 12.08 -2.68 -1.35
C GLY A 73 11.89 -3.88 -0.42
N ILE A 74 12.22 -3.71 0.85
CA ILE A 74 12.00 -4.73 1.89
C ILE A 74 10.51 -5.06 1.99
N THR A 75 9.64 -4.05 2.09
CA THR A 75 8.19 -4.24 2.13
C THR A 75 7.70 -5.06 0.95
N MET A 76 8.12 -4.70 -0.26
CA MET A 76 7.66 -5.36 -1.48
C MET A 76 8.04 -6.83 -1.51
N ILE A 77 9.30 -7.16 -1.25
CA ILE A 77 9.79 -8.55 -1.25
C ILE A 77 9.01 -9.37 -0.22
N LEU A 78 8.89 -8.86 1.01
CA LEU A 78 8.21 -9.56 2.10
C LEU A 78 6.72 -9.78 1.81
N LEU A 79 6.01 -8.77 1.26
CA LEU A 79 4.61 -8.90 0.89
C LEU A 79 4.40 -9.90 -0.25
N PHE A 80 5.19 -9.81 -1.32
CA PHE A 80 5.06 -10.70 -2.47
C PHE A 80 5.28 -12.16 -2.03
N TRP A 81 6.28 -12.37 -1.19
CA TRP A 81 6.55 -13.70 -0.64
C TRP A 81 5.42 -14.15 0.30
N SER A 82 4.90 -13.27 1.14
CA SER A 82 3.74 -13.58 1.99
C SER A 82 2.53 -14.01 1.17
N TYR A 83 2.21 -13.32 0.06
CA TYR A 83 1.07 -13.65 -0.82
C TYR A 83 1.16 -15.05 -1.44
N SER A 84 2.37 -15.58 -1.63
CA SER A 84 2.57 -16.94 -2.13
C SER A 84 2.42 -18.03 -1.05
N LEU A 85 2.60 -17.67 0.23
CA LEU A 85 2.66 -18.63 1.34
C LEU A 85 1.35 -18.81 2.10
N ILE A 86 0.50 -17.77 2.13
CA ILE A 86 -0.74 -17.76 2.90
C ILE A 86 -1.93 -17.25 2.06
N PRO A 87 -3.18 -17.49 2.51
CA PRO A 87 -4.36 -16.93 1.86
C PRO A 87 -4.26 -15.41 1.70
N LEU A 88 -4.76 -14.90 0.58
CA LEU A 88 -4.67 -13.48 0.24
C LEU A 88 -5.37 -12.60 1.28
N SER A 89 -6.55 -13.04 1.74
CA SER A 89 -7.32 -12.42 2.81
C SER A 89 -6.52 -12.33 4.12
N GLN A 90 -5.81 -13.39 4.50
CA GLN A 90 -4.98 -13.40 5.71
C GLN A 90 -3.76 -12.46 5.58
N ALA A 91 -3.01 -12.51 4.47
CA ALA A 91 -1.87 -11.62 4.24
C ALA A 91 -2.28 -10.15 4.27
N MET A 92 -3.42 -9.83 3.66
CA MET A 92 -3.97 -8.48 3.68
C MET A 92 -4.45 -8.08 5.08
N ALA A 93 -5.11 -8.97 5.82
CA ALA A 93 -5.53 -8.68 7.19
C ALA A 93 -4.32 -8.26 8.05
N VAL A 94 -3.20 -8.99 7.99
CA VAL A 94 -1.98 -8.60 8.70
C VAL A 94 -1.46 -7.23 8.23
N SER A 95 -1.54 -6.95 6.92
CA SER A 95 -1.10 -5.68 6.34
C SER A 95 -1.92 -4.47 6.84
N PHE A 96 -3.11 -4.68 7.43
CA PHE A 96 -3.90 -3.61 8.07
C PHE A 96 -3.32 -3.08 9.38
N SER A 97 -2.26 -3.68 9.90
CA SER A 97 -1.43 -3.02 10.92
C SER A 97 -0.75 -1.75 10.37
N THR A 98 -0.50 -1.67 9.06
CA THR A 98 0.16 -0.51 8.42
C THR A 98 -0.55 0.82 8.68
N PRO A 99 -1.88 0.98 8.47
CA PRO A 99 -2.59 2.21 8.80
C PRO A 99 -2.44 2.63 10.24
N LEU A 100 -2.42 1.67 11.17
CA LEU A 100 -2.20 1.96 12.59
C LEU A 100 -0.79 2.53 12.82
N PHE A 101 0.24 1.90 12.29
CA PHE A 101 1.62 2.37 12.42
C PHE A 101 1.83 3.73 11.75
N ILE A 102 1.23 3.98 10.57
CA ILE A 102 1.25 5.30 9.91
C ILE A 102 0.54 6.35 10.77
N TYR A 103 -0.62 6.00 11.33
CA TYR A 103 -1.41 6.90 12.17
C TYR A 103 -0.65 7.30 13.42
N LEU A 104 -0.08 6.34 14.14
CA LEU A 104 0.77 6.59 15.31
C LEU A 104 2.01 7.41 14.93
N GLY A 105 2.67 7.05 13.84
CA GLY A 105 3.82 7.82 13.33
C GLY A 105 3.45 9.25 12.94
N ALA A 106 2.26 9.49 12.38
CA ALA A 106 1.80 10.84 12.05
C ALA A 106 1.61 11.71 13.30
N ILE A 107 1.09 11.14 14.37
CA ILE A 107 0.96 11.85 15.66
C ILE A 107 2.34 12.14 16.26
N LEU A 108 3.21 11.13 16.32
CA LEU A 108 4.51 11.23 16.99
C LEU A 108 5.51 12.12 16.25
N PHE A 109 5.66 11.91 14.93
CA PHE A 109 6.69 12.59 14.12
C PHE A 109 6.22 13.90 13.49
N PHE A 110 4.93 13.99 13.10
CA PHE A 110 4.39 15.19 12.46
C PHE A 110 3.51 16.03 13.40
N LYS A 111 3.27 15.57 14.62
CA LYS A 111 2.41 16.22 15.62
C LYS A 111 1.02 16.54 15.04
N GLU A 112 0.51 15.65 14.17
CA GLU A 112 -0.82 15.82 13.58
C GLU A 112 -1.89 15.76 14.67
N LYS A 113 -2.75 16.79 14.72
CA LYS A 113 -3.91 16.81 15.63
C LYS A 113 -4.94 15.80 15.16
N THR A 114 -5.43 14.98 16.07
CA THR A 114 -6.44 13.93 15.80
C THR A 114 -7.75 14.29 16.50
N SER A 115 -8.85 13.71 16.02
CA SER A 115 -10.15 13.77 16.67
C SER A 115 -10.42 12.48 17.45
N ARG A 116 -11.27 12.54 18.48
CA ARG A 116 -11.71 11.34 19.21
C ARG A 116 -12.30 10.29 18.27
N LEU A 117 -13.05 10.73 17.24
CA LEU A 117 -13.61 9.86 16.23
C LEU A 117 -12.52 9.13 15.43
N ASN A 118 -11.45 9.82 15.03
CA ASN A 118 -10.35 9.18 14.29
C ASN A 118 -9.65 8.11 15.13
N ASN A 119 -9.38 8.42 16.42
CA ASN A 119 -8.75 7.48 17.34
C ASN A 119 -9.63 6.22 17.50
N PHE A 120 -10.94 6.41 17.69
CA PHE A 120 -11.89 5.31 17.82
C PHE A 120 -11.94 4.44 16.56
N ILE A 121 -12.05 5.04 15.37
CA ILE A 121 -12.13 4.31 14.09
C ILE A 121 -10.86 3.50 13.84
N ILE A 122 -9.69 4.07 14.07
CA ILE A 122 -8.40 3.37 13.88
C ILE A 122 -8.26 2.21 14.86
N LEU A 123 -8.60 2.42 16.12
CA LEU A 123 -8.54 1.38 17.14
C LEU A 123 -9.53 0.24 16.84
N LEU A 124 -10.76 0.59 16.49
CA LEU A 124 -11.78 -0.39 16.14
C LEU A 124 -11.38 -1.16 14.88
N GLY A 125 -10.88 -0.47 13.84
CA GLY A 125 -10.38 -1.10 12.63
C GLY A 125 -9.26 -2.11 12.91
N PHE A 126 -8.35 -1.79 13.82
CA PHE A 126 -7.28 -2.69 14.26
C PHE A 126 -7.82 -3.92 15.01
N ILE A 127 -8.76 -3.72 15.94
CA ILE A 127 -9.40 -4.83 16.67
C ILE A 127 -10.12 -5.78 15.69
N LEU A 128 -10.92 -5.22 14.79
CA LEU A 128 -11.62 -6.02 13.77
C LEU A 128 -10.63 -6.80 12.88
N THR A 129 -9.50 -6.20 12.55
CA THR A 129 -8.43 -6.85 11.80
C THR A 129 -7.83 -8.03 12.56
N ILE A 130 -7.54 -7.89 13.87
CA ILE A 130 -7.03 -8.98 14.72
C ILE A 130 -8.04 -10.14 14.74
N ILE A 131 -9.33 -9.86 14.88
CA ILE A 131 -10.39 -10.87 14.87
C ILE A 131 -10.42 -11.65 13.55
N ILE A 132 -10.19 -10.98 12.41
CA ILE A 132 -10.13 -11.63 11.09
C ILE A 132 -8.89 -12.54 10.97
N ILE A 133 -7.75 -12.11 11.51
CA ILE A 133 -6.47 -12.87 11.44
C ILE A 133 -6.59 -14.20 12.19
N ARG A 134 -7.39 -14.28 13.27
CA ARG A 134 -7.53 -15.46 14.12
C ARG A 134 -6.17 -15.99 14.59
N PRO A 135 -5.50 -15.31 15.53
CA PRO A 135 -4.16 -15.69 16.00
C PRO A 135 -4.09 -17.08 16.69
N ASP A 136 -5.25 -17.69 16.98
CA ASP A 136 -5.35 -19.04 17.56
C ASP A 136 -4.89 -20.15 16.60
N LEU A 137 -4.79 -19.84 15.30
CA LEU A 137 -4.22 -20.72 14.30
C LEU A 137 -2.70 -20.54 14.29
N GLU A 138 -1.96 -21.61 14.01
CA GLU A 138 -0.49 -21.60 13.94
C GLU A 138 0.03 -20.38 13.18
N ILE A 139 0.99 -19.65 13.79
CA ILE A 139 1.63 -18.50 13.17
C ILE A 139 2.48 -18.99 12.02
N LYS A 140 1.91 -18.96 10.82
CA LYS A 140 2.63 -19.33 9.59
C LYS A 140 3.70 -18.29 9.26
N PHE A 141 4.80 -18.75 8.68
CA PHE A 141 5.91 -17.88 8.29
C PHE A 141 5.46 -16.68 7.43
N GLY A 142 4.49 -16.89 6.52
CA GLY A 142 3.91 -15.82 5.71
C GLY A 142 3.25 -14.67 6.51
N VAL A 143 2.70 -14.98 7.71
CA VAL A 143 2.13 -13.97 8.62
C VAL A 143 3.22 -13.06 9.19
N ILE A 144 4.36 -13.66 9.58
CA ILE A 144 5.52 -12.90 10.08
C ILE A 144 6.06 -11.97 9.00
N LEU A 145 6.18 -12.47 7.75
CA LEU A 145 6.61 -11.66 6.61
C LEU A 145 5.68 -10.48 6.38
N ALA A 146 4.35 -10.71 6.41
CA ALA A 146 3.35 -9.65 6.25
C ALA A 146 3.42 -8.60 7.37
N LEU A 147 3.67 -9.01 8.62
CA LEU A 147 3.77 -8.08 9.75
C LEU A 147 5.02 -7.18 9.63
N ILE A 148 6.17 -7.76 9.32
CA ILE A 148 7.41 -6.98 9.10
C ILE A 148 7.21 -6.05 7.90
N ALA A 149 6.56 -6.52 6.84
CA ALA A 149 6.21 -5.70 5.69
C ALA A 149 5.27 -4.53 6.08
N ALA A 150 4.30 -4.74 6.97
CA ALA A 150 3.41 -3.68 7.44
C ALA A 150 4.18 -2.57 8.17
N ILE A 151 5.15 -2.91 9.01
CA ILE A 151 6.01 -1.96 9.72
C ILE A 151 6.88 -1.17 8.73
N THR A 152 7.57 -1.87 7.82
CA THR A 152 8.45 -1.24 6.83
C THR A 152 7.66 -0.36 5.86
N HIS A 153 6.44 -0.77 5.47
CA HIS A 153 5.52 0.03 4.67
C HIS A 153 5.08 1.31 5.39
N ALA A 154 4.79 1.21 6.68
CA ALA A 154 4.44 2.39 7.47
C ALA A 154 5.58 3.41 7.52
N ILE A 155 6.82 2.97 7.72
CA ILE A 155 8.00 3.84 7.67
C ILE A 155 8.12 4.49 6.29
N ALA A 156 7.97 3.71 5.21
CA ALA A 156 8.00 4.24 3.85
C ALA A 156 6.90 5.30 3.61
N GLY A 157 5.67 5.07 4.13
CA GLY A 157 4.56 6.01 4.04
C GLY A 157 4.81 7.33 4.78
N LEU A 158 5.38 7.28 5.98
CA LEU A 158 5.78 8.47 6.74
C LEU A 158 6.87 9.26 6.00
N LEU A 159 7.84 8.57 5.38
CA LEU A 159 8.86 9.19 4.56
C LEU A 159 8.26 9.88 3.32
N VAL A 160 7.28 9.26 2.64
CA VAL A 160 6.52 9.90 1.55
C VAL A 160 5.95 11.24 2.01
N LYS A 161 5.27 11.26 3.15
CA LYS A 161 4.67 12.49 3.69
C LYS A 161 5.70 13.57 3.95
N LYS A 162 6.86 13.20 4.51
CA LYS A 162 7.96 14.14 4.79
C LYS A 162 8.57 14.70 3.51
N ILE A 163 8.89 13.84 2.53
CA ILE A 163 9.60 14.21 1.31
C ILE A 163 8.68 14.96 0.33
N SER A 164 7.39 14.62 0.28
CA SER A 164 6.42 15.20 -0.66
C SER A 164 6.17 16.70 -0.46
N ARG A 165 6.72 17.30 0.60
CA ARG A 165 6.69 18.76 0.80
C ARG A 165 7.61 19.48 -0.19
N ASN A 166 8.70 18.83 -0.64
CA ASN A 166 9.74 19.44 -1.44
C ASN A 166 9.92 18.77 -2.82
N GLU A 167 9.40 17.55 -2.98
CA GLU A 167 9.58 16.75 -4.18
C GLU A 167 8.27 16.39 -4.85
N SER A 168 8.32 16.25 -6.19
CA SER A 168 7.14 15.85 -6.96
C SER A 168 6.80 14.36 -6.74
N VAL A 169 5.54 14.00 -6.96
CA VAL A 169 5.08 12.61 -6.88
C VAL A 169 5.88 11.71 -7.84
N ILE A 170 6.17 12.20 -9.04
CA ILE A 170 6.94 11.46 -10.06
C ILE A 170 8.36 11.21 -9.57
N THR A 171 9.03 12.22 -8.99
CA THR A 171 10.37 12.05 -8.39
C THR A 171 10.35 11.01 -7.28
N LEU A 172 9.33 11.05 -6.41
CA LEU A 172 9.14 10.07 -5.34
C LEU A 172 8.96 8.65 -5.86
N MET A 173 8.19 8.47 -6.92
CA MET A 173 7.93 7.16 -7.52
C MET A 173 9.16 6.62 -8.25
N PHE A 174 9.78 7.45 -9.07
CA PHE A 174 10.95 7.03 -9.86
C PHE A 174 12.14 6.68 -8.97
N SER A 175 12.46 7.51 -7.96
CA SER A 175 13.52 7.21 -7.00
C SER A 175 13.25 5.93 -6.23
N MET A 176 11.98 5.67 -5.88
CA MET A 176 11.58 4.44 -5.22
C MET A 176 11.89 3.21 -6.08
N VAL A 177 11.35 3.14 -7.30
CA VAL A 177 11.53 1.96 -8.15
C VAL A 177 12.99 1.77 -8.56
N LEU A 178 13.73 2.87 -8.78
CA LEU A 178 15.16 2.83 -9.08
C LEU A 178 15.98 2.18 -7.96
N LEU A 179 15.67 2.50 -6.71
CA LEU A 179 16.37 1.95 -5.54
C LEU A 179 15.87 0.55 -5.16
N MET A 180 14.59 0.25 -5.39
CA MET A 180 14.02 -1.06 -5.13
C MET A 180 14.50 -2.12 -6.12
N THR A 181 14.86 -1.72 -7.36
CA THR A 181 15.33 -2.66 -8.40
C THR A 181 16.57 -3.44 -7.98
N PRO A 182 17.67 -2.83 -7.52
CA PRO A 182 18.84 -3.59 -7.08
C PRO A 182 18.56 -4.40 -5.80
N ILE A 183 17.70 -3.90 -4.90
CA ILE A 183 17.31 -4.64 -3.68
C ILE A 183 16.57 -5.93 -4.01
N ALA A 184 15.70 -5.91 -5.01
CA ALA A 184 15.03 -7.11 -5.50
C ALA A 184 15.95 -7.93 -6.41
N GLY A 185 16.80 -7.30 -7.20
CA GLY A 185 17.68 -7.95 -8.18
C GLY A 185 18.69 -8.91 -7.56
N ILE A 186 19.30 -8.53 -6.43
CA ILE A 186 20.28 -9.39 -5.75
C ILE A 186 19.68 -10.76 -5.37
N PRO A 187 18.57 -10.84 -4.61
CA PRO A 187 17.97 -12.14 -4.29
C PRO A 187 17.31 -12.82 -5.50
N THR A 188 16.92 -12.07 -6.54
CA THR A 188 16.39 -12.65 -7.78
C THR A 188 17.44 -13.53 -8.49
N MET A 189 18.73 -13.18 -8.41
CA MET A 189 19.79 -14.01 -9.03
C MET A 189 19.82 -15.45 -8.49
N MET A 190 19.33 -15.68 -7.27
CA MET A 190 19.31 -17.01 -6.66
C MET A 190 18.10 -17.87 -7.11
N VAL A 191 17.06 -17.23 -7.63
CA VAL A 191 15.79 -17.87 -8.01
C VAL A 191 15.41 -17.59 -9.47
N TRP A 192 16.38 -17.16 -10.27
CA TRP A 192 16.15 -16.72 -11.64
C TRP A 192 15.61 -17.83 -12.52
N SER A 193 14.50 -17.56 -13.18
CA SER A 193 13.97 -18.33 -14.28
C SER A 193 13.61 -17.38 -15.42
N THR A 194 14.09 -17.64 -16.64
CA THR A 194 13.80 -16.73 -17.75
C THR A 194 12.32 -16.77 -18.10
N PRO A 195 11.57 -15.65 -17.96
CA PRO A 195 10.13 -15.63 -18.20
C PRO A 195 9.81 -15.94 -19.66
N ASN A 196 8.82 -16.80 -19.89
CA ASN A 196 8.26 -16.99 -21.21
C ASN A 196 7.36 -15.81 -21.61
N ILE A 197 6.88 -15.80 -22.87
CA ILE A 197 6.10 -14.67 -23.40
C ILE A 197 4.82 -14.40 -22.59
N TYR A 198 4.11 -15.42 -22.12
CA TYR A 198 2.90 -15.29 -21.33
C TYR A 198 3.19 -14.72 -19.94
N GLN A 199 4.27 -15.18 -19.30
CA GLN A 199 4.76 -14.67 -18.04
C GLN A 199 5.18 -13.21 -18.15
N LEU A 200 5.81 -12.83 -19.28
CA LEU A 200 6.18 -11.44 -19.54
C LEU A 200 4.95 -10.52 -19.65
N TYR A 201 3.88 -10.96 -20.34
CA TYR A 201 2.62 -10.22 -20.37
C TYR A 201 2.04 -10.03 -18.97
N LEU A 202 2.04 -11.07 -18.15
CA LEU A 202 1.58 -10.98 -16.76
C LEU A 202 2.41 -9.96 -15.96
N LEU A 203 3.74 -10.00 -16.08
CA LEU A 203 4.65 -9.07 -15.42
C LEU A 203 4.45 -7.61 -15.86
N ILE A 204 4.12 -7.38 -17.13
CA ILE A 204 3.77 -6.05 -17.66
C ILE A 204 2.47 -5.56 -16.98
N ILE A 205 1.42 -6.39 -16.92
CA ILE A 205 0.15 -6.04 -16.28
C ILE A 205 0.37 -5.73 -14.80
N ILE A 206 1.11 -6.58 -14.08
CA ILE A 206 1.51 -6.37 -12.67
C ILE A 206 2.19 -5.01 -12.52
N SER A 207 3.13 -4.68 -13.41
CA SER A 207 3.91 -3.43 -13.34
C SER A 207 3.06 -2.19 -13.59
N VAL A 208 2.15 -2.23 -14.57
CA VAL A 208 1.23 -1.13 -14.87
C VAL A 208 0.30 -0.87 -13.68
N ILE A 209 -0.35 -1.91 -13.17
CA ILE A 209 -1.27 -1.81 -12.03
C ILE A 209 -0.54 -1.32 -10.78
N ALA A 210 0.66 -1.85 -10.51
CA ALA A 210 1.49 -1.42 -9.40
C ALA A 210 1.89 0.06 -9.52
N THR A 211 2.25 0.52 -10.71
CA THR A 211 2.66 1.91 -10.95
C THR A 211 1.47 2.85 -10.76
N LEU A 212 0.30 2.53 -11.30
CA LEU A 212 -0.92 3.31 -11.10
C LEU A 212 -1.36 3.34 -9.63
N GLY A 213 -1.35 2.19 -8.96
CA GLY A 213 -1.68 2.09 -7.53
C GLY A 213 -0.74 2.94 -6.67
N ASN A 214 0.57 2.87 -6.93
CA ASN A 214 1.57 3.70 -6.23
C ASN A 214 1.40 5.19 -6.53
N PHE A 215 1.05 5.57 -7.76
CA PHE A 215 0.76 6.96 -8.10
C PHE A 215 -0.41 7.49 -7.27
N CYS A 216 -1.53 6.80 -7.28
CA CYS A 216 -2.72 7.18 -6.51
C CYS A 216 -2.40 7.27 -5.01
N TRP A 217 -1.72 6.28 -4.45
CA TRP A 217 -1.34 6.25 -3.04
C TRP A 217 -0.38 7.38 -2.66
N THR A 218 0.71 7.54 -3.41
CA THR A 218 1.72 8.60 -3.14
C THR A 218 1.08 9.99 -3.27
N LYS A 219 0.23 10.20 -4.28
CA LYS A 219 -0.48 11.46 -4.48
C LYS A 219 -1.46 11.74 -3.34
N ALA A 220 -2.24 10.75 -2.90
CA ALA A 220 -3.15 10.90 -1.78
C ALA A 220 -2.41 11.33 -0.49
N LEU A 221 -1.31 10.65 -0.16
CA LEU A 221 -0.51 10.96 1.03
C LEU A 221 0.16 12.34 0.96
N SER A 222 0.54 12.80 -0.24
CA SER A 222 1.22 14.08 -0.42
C SER A 222 0.31 15.28 -0.14
N ILE A 223 -0.99 15.19 -0.46
CA ILE A 223 -1.89 16.34 -0.50
C ILE A 223 -2.78 16.50 0.74
N THR A 224 -2.80 15.54 1.67
CA THR A 224 -3.63 15.66 2.88
C THR A 224 -2.97 15.07 4.12
N LYS A 225 -3.60 15.26 5.29
CA LYS A 225 -3.13 14.68 6.56
C LYS A 225 -3.30 13.17 6.58
N LEU A 226 -2.28 12.45 7.03
CA LEU A 226 -2.29 10.99 7.12
C LEU A 226 -3.40 10.49 8.04
N THR A 227 -3.60 11.17 9.18
CA THR A 227 -4.65 10.84 10.16
C THR A 227 -6.07 10.88 9.59
N ASN A 228 -6.30 11.62 8.49
CA ASN A 228 -7.60 11.66 7.81
C ASN A 228 -7.76 10.58 6.77
N LEU A 229 -6.66 10.07 6.22
CA LEU A 229 -6.67 9.07 5.15
C LEU A 229 -6.72 7.63 5.65
N MET A 230 -5.98 7.33 6.72
CA MET A 230 -5.73 5.94 7.13
C MET A 230 -7.00 5.13 7.41
N SER A 231 -8.08 5.79 7.83
CA SER A 231 -9.37 5.11 8.02
C SER A 231 -9.97 4.52 6.73
N PHE A 232 -9.61 5.08 5.57
CA PHE A 232 -10.11 4.60 4.27
C PHE A 232 -9.24 3.48 3.68
N ASP A 233 -8.04 3.26 4.20
CA ASP A 233 -7.15 2.18 3.75
C ASP A 233 -7.74 0.79 4.06
N PHE A 234 -8.65 0.70 5.04
CA PHE A 234 -9.39 -0.53 5.34
C PHE A 234 -10.28 -1.01 4.19
N SER A 235 -10.63 -0.15 3.21
CA SER A 235 -11.37 -0.57 2.01
C SER A 235 -10.63 -1.61 1.16
N LYS A 236 -9.32 -1.69 1.31
CA LYS A 236 -8.48 -2.71 0.66
C LYS A 236 -8.91 -4.13 1.05
N LEU A 237 -9.32 -4.36 2.32
CA LEU A 237 -9.81 -5.67 2.77
C LEU A 237 -11.01 -6.12 1.96
N LEU A 238 -11.99 -5.23 1.78
CA LEU A 238 -13.19 -5.54 1.01
C LEU A 238 -12.84 -6.03 -0.40
N PHE A 239 -12.02 -5.25 -1.11
CA PHE A 239 -11.61 -5.61 -2.46
C PHE A 239 -10.83 -6.92 -2.50
N THR A 240 -9.92 -7.12 -1.55
CA THR A 240 -9.09 -8.33 -1.49
C THR A 240 -9.90 -9.57 -1.16
N THR A 241 -10.85 -9.47 -0.22
CA THR A 241 -11.73 -10.59 0.14
C THR A 241 -12.60 -11.01 -1.05
N ILE A 242 -13.17 -10.04 -1.78
CA ILE A 242 -13.95 -10.31 -3.00
C ILE A 242 -13.10 -11.00 -4.06
N LEU A 243 -11.88 -10.51 -4.32
CA LEU A 243 -10.97 -11.10 -5.30
C LEU A 243 -10.48 -12.49 -4.86
N GLY A 244 -10.21 -12.68 -3.57
CA GLY A 244 -9.83 -13.97 -2.98
C GLY A 244 -10.93 -15.03 -3.19
N PHE A 245 -12.17 -14.64 -2.96
CA PHE A 245 -13.33 -15.50 -3.19
C PHE A 245 -13.52 -15.85 -4.68
N ILE A 246 -13.46 -14.85 -5.58
CA ILE A 246 -13.73 -15.06 -7.02
C ILE A 246 -12.61 -15.85 -7.71
N PHE A 247 -11.35 -15.58 -7.40
CA PHE A 247 -10.22 -16.12 -8.17
C PHE A 247 -9.45 -17.25 -7.49
N PHE A 248 -9.63 -17.45 -6.18
CA PHE A 248 -8.84 -18.43 -5.41
C PHE A 248 -9.70 -19.38 -4.57
N ASP A 249 -11.03 -19.36 -4.76
CA ASP A 249 -11.97 -20.18 -3.98
C ASP A 249 -11.78 -20.05 -2.46
N GLU A 250 -11.25 -18.88 -2.00
CA GLU A 250 -11.06 -18.61 -0.58
C GLU A 250 -12.44 -18.52 0.10
N LYS A 251 -12.67 -19.38 1.09
CA LYS A 251 -13.95 -19.36 1.83
C LYS A 251 -14.06 -18.07 2.64
N ILE A 252 -15.12 -17.30 2.39
CA ILE A 252 -15.46 -16.15 3.20
C ILE A 252 -16.28 -16.65 4.38
N ASP A 253 -15.71 -16.65 5.57
CA ASP A 253 -16.42 -17.02 6.77
C ASP A 253 -17.28 -15.86 7.32
N LEU A 254 -18.23 -16.22 8.20
CA LEU A 254 -19.15 -15.26 8.81
C LEU A 254 -18.40 -14.14 9.58
N ILE A 255 -17.30 -14.47 10.23
CA ILE A 255 -16.49 -13.51 10.98
C ILE A 255 -15.87 -12.47 10.04
N THR A 256 -15.32 -12.90 8.90
CA THR A 256 -14.78 -12.00 7.88
C THR A 256 -15.87 -11.08 7.32
N ILE A 257 -17.10 -11.57 7.12
CA ILE A 257 -18.24 -10.75 6.67
C ILE A 257 -18.59 -9.70 7.72
N ILE A 258 -18.76 -10.10 8.98
CA ILE A 258 -19.15 -9.19 10.07
C ILE A 258 -18.06 -8.11 10.30
N CYS A 259 -16.81 -8.53 10.43
CA CYS A 259 -15.71 -7.60 10.65
C CYS A 259 -15.47 -6.70 9.43
N GLY A 260 -15.56 -7.25 8.21
CA GLY A 260 -15.46 -6.49 6.97
C GLY A 260 -16.56 -5.44 6.84
N SER A 261 -17.80 -5.78 7.17
CA SER A 261 -18.91 -4.82 7.19
C SER A 261 -18.69 -3.72 8.26
N GLY A 262 -18.16 -4.07 9.42
CA GLY A 262 -17.73 -3.12 10.45
C GLY A 262 -16.67 -2.13 9.96
N LEU A 263 -15.67 -2.59 9.22
CA LEU A 263 -14.65 -1.74 8.61
C LEU A 263 -15.23 -0.78 7.56
N ILE A 264 -16.18 -1.25 6.76
CA ILE A 264 -16.92 -0.41 5.79
C ILE A 264 -17.72 0.68 6.52
N LEU A 265 -18.43 0.32 7.59
CA LEU A 265 -19.18 1.28 8.40
C LEU A 265 -18.24 2.33 9.01
N CYS A 266 -17.10 1.95 9.55
CA CYS A 266 -16.08 2.87 10.06
C CYS A 266 -15.61 3.86 8.99
N SER A 267 -15.33 3.38 7.77
CA SER A 267 -14.92 4.22 6.64
C SER A 267 -16.04 5.18 6.21
N ASN A 268 -17.31 4.71 6.18
CA ASN A 268 -18.48 5.53 5.83
C ASN A 268 -18.77 6.62 6.87
N ILE A 269 -18.71 6.32 8.17
CA ILE A 269 -18.85 7.33 9.24
C ILE A 269 -17.80 8.42 9.06
N LYS A 270 -16.57 8.05 8.76
CA LYS A 270 -15.50 9.01 8.48
C LYS A 270 -15.77 9.86 7.26
N PHE A 271 -16.25 9.24 6.17
CA PHE A 271 -16.59 9.94 4.94
C PHE A 271 -17.67 11.02 5.17
N ILE A 272 -18.74 10.67 5.88
CA ILE A 272 -19.81 11.61 6.24
C ILE A 272 -19.27 12.75 7.10
N SER A 273 -18.42 12.46 8.09
CA SER A 273 -17.80 13.46 8.94
C SER A 273 -16.92 14.44 8.16
N VAL A 274 -16.11 13.95 7.22
CA VAL A 274 -15.27 14.81 6.36
C VAL A 274 -16.14 15.69 5.47
N ARG A 275 -17.17 15.13 4.83
CA ARG A 275 -18.11 15.86 3.97
C ARG A 275 -18.86 16.96 4.72
N ARG A 276 -19.27 16.69 5.97
CA ARG A 276 -19.94 17.68 6.82
C ARG A 276 -19.02 18.85 7.18
N ASN A 277 -17.76 18.54 7.49
CA ASN A 277 -16.77 19.58 7.80
C ASN A 277 -16.39 20.45 6.61
N GLU A 278 -16.35 19.89 5.39
CA GLU A 278 -16.14 20.66 4.15
C GLU A 278 -17.33 21.59 3.88
N LYS A 279 -18.56 21.12 4.05
CA LYS A 279 -19.77 21.95 3.87
C LYS A 279 -19.80 23.11 4.88
N ASN A 280 -19.44 22.86 6.13
CA ASN A 280 -19.45 23.94 7.16
C ASN A 280 -18.39 25.00 6.88
N LYS A 281 -17.26 24.67 6.26
CA LYS A 281 -16.24 25.66 5.84
C LYS A 281 -16.65 26.49 4.63
N THR A 282 -17.50 25.96 3.75
CA THR A 282 -18.06 26.72 2.61
C THR A 282 -19.20 27.65 3.01
N ILE A 283 -19.86 27.38 4.13
CA ILE A 283 -21.00 28.19 4.63
C ILE A 283 -20.54 29.34 5.56
N LEU A 284 -19.38 29.18 6.21
CA LEU A 284 -18.75 30.20 7.03
C LEU A 284 -17.37 30.51 6.42
N PRO A 285 -17.27 31.45 5.45
CA PRO A 285 -15.98 31.98 5.05
C PRO A 285 -15.35 32.67 6.25
N ASP A 286 -14.10 32.36 6.54
CA ASP A 286 -13.32 32.94 7.64
C ASP A 286 -13.42 34.47 7.56
N ASN A 287 -14.00 35.10 8.60
CA ASN A 287 -13.90 36.53 8.89
C ASN A 287 -12.48 36.86 9.35
#